data_148cfe5817e7b903e1c5517530b66095
#
_entry.id   148cfe5817e7b903e1c5517530b66095
#
_cell.length_a   1.000
_cell.length_b   1.000
_cell.length_c   1.000
_cell.angle_alpha   90.00
_cell.angle_beta   90.00
_cell.angle_gamma   90.00
#
_symmetry.space_group_name_H-M   'P 1'
#
loop_
_entity.id
_entity.type
_entity.pdbx_description
1 polymer ?
#
loop_
_entity_poly.entity_id
_entity_poly.type
_entity_poly.pdbx_seq_one_letter_code
_entity_poly.pdbx_strand_id
1 'polypeptide(L)'
;MTILKTDTVSGIGTEGTVFEGDITFDSLNYMTLPKGTTTQSNRGRGLMMGSYVSPSSGTRNAISYINIQSTGNAQDFGDLTSAQASGGAVASSTRAVYGGGWSSPGVDICYVTIATTGNAIDFGADRTAKGAYAPGSGNATRGLFWSGQDHPAYYNTIDYITIATTGACAEFGDINMANGRYGGATFADSTRATYSGGVTGATSTALNNIDYVTIATTGNGADFGDLTTTKRYVTGASDTTRGVIYSGGSPSMSNVIEYVTIQTTGNSTDFGDSTVAREHIAGISNSIRGVFAGGLSPTLLNVMDSITFQTAGNAVDWGDYVVENGVGTYSSGTSDSHGGLSE
;
A
#
# COMPACT_ATOMS: atom_id res chain seq x y z
N MET A 1 -20.56 44.28 7.06
CA MET A 1 -19.59 43.15 7.03
C MET A 1 -18.93 43.12 8.41
N THR A 2 -19.15 42.06 9.16
CA THR A 2 -18.55 41.90 10.51
C THR A 2 -17.25 41.13 10.35
N ILE A 3 -16.15 41.74 10.74
CA ILE A 3 -14.85 41.07 10.72
C ILE A 3 -14.53 40.65 12.15
N LEU A 4 -14.40 39.36 12.36
CA LEU A 4 -13.85 38.81 13.62
C LEU A 4 -12.33 38.75 13.49
N LYS A 5 -11.63 39.53 14.31
CA LYS A 5 -10.18 39.48 14.46
C LYS A 5 -9.88 38.86 15.80
N THR A 6 -9.37 37.64 15.81
CA THR A 6 -8.98 36.94 17.02
C THR A 6 -7.82 35.99 16.75
N ASP A 7 -6.95 35.82 17.71
CA ASP A 7 -5.85 34.84 17.63
C ASP A 7 -6.32 33.42 17.93
N THR A 8 -7.49 33.30 18.55
CA THR A 8 -8.04 32.00 18.91
C THR A 8 -9.56 32.05 18.88
N VAL A 9 -10.19 31.06 18.24
CA VAL A 9 -11.62 30.79 18.33
C VAL A 9 -11.78 29.45 19.05
N SER A 10 -12.44 29.44 20.19
CA SER A 10 -12.72 28.22 20.94
C SER A 10 -14.20 28.10 21.26
N GLY A 11 -14.75 26.91 21.11
CA GLY A 11 -16.11 26.59 21.54
C GLY A 11 -16.17 26.35 23.06
N ILE A 12 -17.25 26.76 23.67
CA ILE A 12 -17.57 26.49 25.08
C ILE A 12 -18.64 25.40 25.10
N GLY A 13 -18.28 24.21 25.55
CA GLY A 13 -19.22 23.06 25.64
C GLY A 13 -18.78 21.85 24.81
N THR A 14 -19.63 20.86 24.77
CA THR A 14 -19.41 19.59 24.05
C THR A 14 -19.67 19.70 22.53
N GLU A 15 -20.29 20.80 22.10
CA GLU A 15 -20.53 21.07 20.69
C GLU A 15 -19.52 22.10 20.20
N GLY A 16 -18.89 21.85 19.05
CA GLY A 16 -17.90 22.74 18.47
C GLY A 16 -18.49 24.07 18.01
N THR A 17 -17.65 25.05 17.73
CA THR A 17 -18.05 26.32 17.11
C THR A 17 -18.53 26.07 15.68
N VAL A 18 -19.76 26.42 15.40
CA VAL A 18 -20.35 26.32 14.05
C VAL A 18 -20.29 27.73 13.41
N PHE A 19 -19.79 27.79 12.19
CA PHE A 19 -19.84 28.97 11.34
C PHE A 19 -20.90 28.75 10.26
N GLU A 20 -21.88 29.65 10.20
CA GLU A 20 -22.86 29.66 9.11
C GLU A 20 -22.33 30.54 7.97
N GLY A 21 -22.08 29.94 6.81
CA GLY A 21 -21.56 30.62 5.63
C GLY A 21 -20.11 30.27 5.28
N ASP A 22 -19.61 30.92 4.24
CA ASP A 22 -18.24 30.69 3.74
C ASP A 22 -17.19 31.34 4.65
N ILE A 23 -16.13 30.59 4.96
CA ILE A 23 -14.95 31.09 5.67
C ILE A 23 -13.85 31.32 4.63
N THR A 24 -13.41 32.58 4.50
CA THR A 24 -12.31 32.94 3.61
C THR A 24 -11.05 33.20 4.43
N PHE A 25 -9.95 32.59 4.04
CA PHE A 25 -8.63 32.80 4.64
C PHE A 25 -7.76 33.62 3.69
N ASP A 26 -7.42 34.85 4.10
CA ASP A 26 -6.50 35.72 3.35
C ASP A 26 -5.04 35.34 3.65
N SER A 27 -4.31 34.72 2.80
CA SER A 27 -2.87 34.45 2.98
C SER A 27 -2.47 33.27 3.88
N LEU A 28 -3.19 32.14 3.83
CA LEU A 28 -2.69 30.93 4.48
C LEU A 28 -2.05 29.98 3.46
N ASN A 29 -0.80 29.59 3.71
CA ASN A 29 -0.16 28.51 2.97
C ASN A 29 -0.72 27.15 3.40
N TYR A 30 -1.32 27.04 4.57
CA TYR A 30 -2.00 25.86 5.08
C TYR A 30 -3.02 26.25 6.15
N MET A 31 -4.05 25.44 6.31
CA MET A 31 -5.00 25.49 7.40
C MET A 31 -4.85 24.25 8.26
N THR A 32 -4.54 24.43 9.54
CA THR A 32 -4.58 23.32 10.50
C THR A 32 -5.95 23.30 11.16
N LEU A 33 -6.77 22.33 10.80
CA LEU A 33 -8.01 22.09 11.52
C LEU A 33 -7.70 21.43 12.86
N PRO A 34 -8.42 21.78 13.96
CA PRO A 34 -8.33 21.03 15.20
C PRO A 34 -8.58 19.55 14.91
N LYS A 35 -7.83 18.69 15.58
CA LYS A 35 -8.06 17.24 15.48
C LYS A 35 -9.52 16.96 15.84
N GLY A 36 -10.33 16.65 14.85
CA GLY A 36 -11.58 15.98 15.07
C GLY A 36 -11.32 14.58 15.63
N THR A 37 -12.37 13.84 15.89
CA THR A 37 -12.30 12.42 16.27
C THR A 37 -11.74 11.52 15.16
N THR A 38 -11.49 12.06 13.96
CA THR A 38 -10.90 11.32 12.86
C THR A 38 -9.38 11.35 12.97
N THR A 39 -8.79 10.19 13.14
CA THR A 39 -7.35 9.96 13.26
C THR A 39 -6.57 10.35 12.00
N GLN A 40 -7.24 10.74 10.92
CA GLN A 40 -6.62 11.04 9.62
C GLN A 40 -6.40 12.53 9.32
N SER A 41 -6.77 13.44 10.22
CA SER A 41 -6.45 14.86 10.06
C SER A 41 -4.93 15.09 10.09
N ASN A 42 -4.37 15.75 9.11
CA ASN A 42 -2.93 16.01 8.89
C ASN A 42 -2.09 14.80 8.46
N ARG A 43 -2.70 13.72 8.00
CA ARG A 43 -2.02 12.57 7.42
C ARG A 43 -2.13 12.59 5.90
N GLY A 44 -1.28 11.87 5.24
CA GLY A 44 -1.29 11.76 3.79
C GLY A 44 0.10 11.54 3.24
N ARG A 45 1.04 11.07 4.07
CA ARG A 45 2.35 10.66 3.59
C ARG A 45 2.31 9.21 3.14
N GLY A 46 2.53 9.02 1.83
CA GLY A 46 2.71 7.72 1.23
C GLY A 46 4.19 7.41 1.04
N LEU A 47 4.60 6.19 1.29
CA LEU A 47 5.96 5.70 1.15
C LEU A 47 6.05 4.63 0.08
N MET A 48 7.11 4.67 -0.71
CA MET A 48 7.55 3.63 -1.62
C MET A 48 8.89 3.12 -1.11
N MET A 49 8.95 1.85 -0.70
CA MET A 49 10.05 1.27 0.05
C MET A 49 10.76 0.18 -0.76
N GLY A 50 12.09 0.30 -0.88
CA GLY A 50 12.93 -0.55 -1.70
C GLY A 50 12.62 -0.39 -3.19
N SER A 51 13.50 -0.82 -4.05
CA SER A 51 13.24 -0.79 -5.49
C SER A 51 14.27 -1.60 -6.26
N TYR A 52 13.94 -1.86 -7.54
CA TYR A 52 14.89 -2.28 -8.56
C TYR A 52 15.01 -1.18 -9.59
N VAL A 53 16.20 -0.84 -10.03
CA VAL A 53 16.44 0.26 -10.98
C VAL A 53 17.20 -0.20 -12.23
N SER A 54 16.96 0.50 -13.33
CA SER A 54 17.66 0.37 -14.61
C SER A 54 18.15 1.77 -15.05
N PRO A 55 19.31 1.88 -15.76
CA PRO A 55 20.11 0.80 -16.35
C PRO A 55 21.17 0.18 -15.43
N SER A 56 21.37 0.72 -14.25
CA SER A 56 22.39 0.23 -13.31
C SER A 56 22.08 -1.12 -12.65
N SER A 57 21.08 -1.82 -13.13
CA SER A 57 20.51 -3.12 -12.70
C SER A 57 20.90 -3.56 -11.30
N GLY A 58 19.96 -3.46 -10.38
CA GLY A 58 20.13 -3.90 -9.00
C GLY A 58 19.07 -3.38 -8.06
N THR A 59 18.96 -4.05 -6.94
CA THR A 59 18.11 -3.61 -5.83
C THR A 59 18.68 -2.34 -5.19
N ARG A 60 17.79 -1.53 -4.62
CA ARG A 60 18.13 -0.30 -3.88
C ARG A 60 17.49 -0.34 -2.51
N ASN A 61 18.13 0.32 -1.57
CA ASN A 61 17.59 0.55 -0.24
C ASN A 61 16.74 1.83 -0.16
N ALA A 62 16.60 2.58 -1.23
CA ALA A 62 15.90 3.86 -1.23
C ALA A 62 14.46 3.74 -0.74
N ILE A 63 14.06 4.68 0.11
CA ILE A 63 12.69 4.95 0.50
C ILE A 63 12.33 6.32 -0.08
N SER A 64 11.27 6.38 -0.87
CA SER A 64 10.73 7.63 -1.39
C SER A 64 9.36 7.92 -0.78
N TYR A 65 8.96 9.19 -0.78
CA TYR A 65 7.64 9.57 -0.26
C TYR A 65 6.93 10.59 -1.15
N ILE A 66 5.62 10.62 -1.00
CA ILE A 66 4.73 11.64 -1.57
C ILE A 66 3.77 12.19 -0.50
N ASN A 67 3.21 13.35 -0.76
CA ASN A 67 2.01 13.81 -0.06
C ASN A 67 0.77 13.43 -0.89
N ILE A 68 -0.04 12.47 -0.44
CA ILE A 68 -1.22 11.96 -1.17
C ILE A 68 -2.30 13.04 -1.39
N GLN A 69 -2.25 14.13 -0.65
CA GLN A 69 -3.24 15.22 -0.78
C GLN A 69 -2.93 16.20 -1.92
N SER A 70 -1.69 16.24 -2.39
CA SER A 70 -1.25 17.15 -3.45
C SER A 70 -0.45 16.42 -4.52
N THR A 71 -0.72 16.72 -5.79
CA THR A 71 0.05 16.20 -6.92
C THR A 71 1.51 16.66 -6.85
N GLY A 72 2.41 15.87 -7.38
CA GLY A 72 3.84 16.19 -7.45
C GLY A 72 4.70 14.94 -7.47
N ASN A 73 5.98 15.15 -7.71
CA ASN A 73 6.94 14.07 -7.81
C ASN A 73 7.32 13.49 -6.45
N ALA A 74 7.74 12.24 -6.45
CA ALA A 74 8.27 11.59 -5.26
C ALA A 74 9.56 12.28 -4.79
N GLN A 75 9.76 12.29 -3.48
CA GLN A 75 10.93 12.87 -2.82
C GLN A 75 11.67 11.78 -2.03
N ASP A 76 12.94 12.01 -1.80
CA ASP A 76 13.76 11.13 -0.96
C ASP A 76 13.30 11.20 0.51
N PHE A 77 13.13 10.02 1.12
CA PHE A 77 12.80 9.87 2.53
C PHE A 77 14.01 9.42 3.36
N GLY A 78 14.82 8.53 2.81
CA GLY A 78 15.94 7.84 3.45
C GLY A 78 16.09 6.42 2.90
N ASP A 79 16.72 5.52 3.66
CA ASP A 79 17.11 4.19 3.22
C ASP A 79 16.57 3.07 4.10
N LEU A 80 16.29 1.90 3.50
CA LEU A 80 16.14 0.62 4.21
C LEU A 80 17.49 0.19 4.82
N THR A 81 17.45 -0.74 5.74
CA THR A 81 18.66 -1.35 6.35
C THR A 81 19.51 -2.12 5.34
N SER A 82 18.91 -2.62 4.28
CA SER A 82 19.57 -3.33 3.17
C SER A 82 18.88 -3.05 1.84
N ALA A 83 19.59 -3.24 0.71
CA ALA A 83 19.04 -3.07 -0.61
C ALA A 83 18.06 -4.20 -0.94
N GLN A 84 16.78 -3.89 -1.15
CA GLN A 84 15.69 -4.84 -1.37
C GLN A 84 14.73 -4.36 -2.45
N ALA A 85 14.01 -5.31 -3.05
CA ALA A 85 12.88 -5.09 -3.94
C ALA A 85 11.82 -6.17 -3.75
N SER A 86 10.58 -5.91 -4.13
CA SER A 86 9.49 -6.90 -4.09
C SER A 86 9.20 -7.49 -2.70
N GLY A 87 9.44 -6.75 -1.63
CA GLY A 87 8.99 -7.13 -0.28
C GLY A 87 7.56 -6.74 -0.01
N GLY A 88 7.16 -6.75 1.25
CA GLY A 88 5.87 -6.25 1.73
C GLY A 88 6.03 -4.97 2.54
N ALA A 89 5.10 -4.05 2.40
CA ALA A 89 5.04 -2.86 3.24
C ALA A 89 3.69 -2.77 3.97
N VAL A 90 3.75 -2.46 5.26
CA VAL A 90 2.58 -2.27 6.13
C VAL A 90 2.79 -1.05 7.00
N ALA A 91 1.71 -0.41 7.45
CA ALA A 91 1.87 0.77 8.29
C ALA A 91 0.78 0.90 9.37
N SER A 92 1.14 1.60 10.43
CA SER A 92 0.22 2.31 11.29
C SER A 92 0.22 3.79 10.90
N SER A 93 -0.51 4.59 11.64
CA SER A 93 -0.50 6.06 11.46
C SER A 93 0.86 6.74 11.73
N THR A 94 1.80 6.04 12.32
CA THR A 94 3.08 6.62 12.75
C THR A 94 4.29 5.85 12.25
N ARG A 95 4.15 4.55 11.99
CA ARG A 95 5.25 3.66 11.65
C ARG A 95 4.94 2.91 10.36
N ALA A 96 5.87 2.91 9.41
CA ALA A 96 5.85 2.01 8.26
C ALA A 96 6.90 0.91 8.46
N VAL A 97 6.54 -0.31 8.12
CA VAL A 97 7.39 -1.50 8.26
C VAL A 97 7.52 -2.15 6.89
N TYR A 98 8.73 -2.48 6.51
CA TYR A 98 9.06 -3.24 5.32
C TYR A 98 9.58 -4.63 5.73
N GLY A 99 9.12 -5.68 5.04
CA GLY A 99 9.54 -7.04 5.36
C GLY A 99 9.74 -7.92 4.14
N GLY A 100 10.81 -8.70 4.16
CA GLY A 100 11.18 -9.60 3.08
C GLY A 100 11.87 -8.91 1.91
N GLY A 101 11.75 -9.49 0.73
CA GLY A 101 12.31 -8.96 -0.51
C GLY A 101 13.14 -9.98 -1.28
N TRP A 102 13.70 -9.55 -2.38
CA TRP A 102 14.39 -10.42 -3.34
C TRP A 102 15.86 -10.69 -2.98
N SER A 103 16.53 -9.73 -2.34
CA SER A 103 17.94 -9.91 -1.97
C SER A 103 18.08 -10.81 -0.75
N SER A 104 19.13 -11.65 -0.72
CA SER A 104 19.43 -12.48 0.43
C SER A 104 19.76 -11.63 1.68
N PRO A 105 19.23 -12.01 2.88
CA PRO A 105 18.50 -13.21 3.20
C PRO A 105 17.00 -13.20 2.86
N GLY A 106 16.39 -12.04 2.47
CA GLY A 106 15.00 -11.94 2.04
C GLY A 106 13.95 -12.17 3.14
N VAL A 107 14.35 -12.07 4.39
CA VAL A 107 13.50 -12.24 5.58
C VAL A 107 13.50 -11.01 6.50
N ASP A 108 14.48 -10.14 6.35
CA ASP A 108 14.69 -8.97 7.22
C ASP A 108 13.42 -8.10 7.30
N ILE A 109 13.13 -7.62 8.50
CA ILE A 109 12.08 -6.65 8.76
C ILE A 109 12.72 -5.37 9.31
N CYS A 110 12.40 -4.22 8.71
CA CYS A 110 12.85 -2.92 9.19
C CYS A 110 11.70 -1.90 9.18
N TYR A 111 11.85 -0.79 9.88
CA TYR A 111 10.81 0.22 10.00
C TYR A 111 11.33 1.65 10.00
N VAL A 112 10.44 2.58 9.65
CA VAL A 112 10.64 4.02 9.75
C VAL A 112 9.51 4.68 10.53
N THR A 113 9.78 5.85 11.12
CA THR A 113 8.75 6.77 11.63
C THR A 113 8.27 7.65 10.47
N ILE A 114 7.01 7.55 10.08
CA ILE A 114 6.50 8.19 8.84
C ILE A 114 6.58 9.71 8.89
N ALA A 115 6.39 10.31 10.06
CA ALA A 115 6.34 11.77 10.21
C ALA A 115 7.67 12.47 9.92
N THR A 116 8.80 11.79 10.10
CA THR A 116 10.16 12.37 9.95
C THR A 116 10.96 11.55 8.96
N THR A 117 11.58 12.22 7.98
CA THR A 117 12.51 11.58 7.03
C THR A 117 13.73 11.02 7.76
N GLY A 118 14.27 9.92 7.26
CA GLY A 118 15.42 9.25 7.83
C GLY A 118 15.45 7.76 7.49
N ASN A 119 16.56 7.12 7.82
CA ASN A 119 16.81 5.73 7.50
C ASN A 119 16.00 4.78 8.40
N ALA A 120 15.72 3.61 7.85
CA ALA A 120 15.05 2.54 8.58
C ALA A 120 15.93 1.96 9.68
N ILE A 121 15.27 1.44 10.68
CA ILE A 121 15.86 0.74 11.83
C ILE A 121 15.40 -0.70 11.79
N ASP A 122 16.26 -1.62 12.18
CA ASP A 122 15.94 -3.04 12.33
C ASP A 122 14.74 -3.24 13.27
N PHE A 123 13.78 -4.05 12.84
CA PHE A 123 12.59 -4.36 13.63
C PHE A 123 12.90 -5.38 14.76
N GLY A 124 14.00 -6.10 14.65
CA GLY A 124 14.44 -7.10 15.62
C GLY A 124 13.76 -8.45 15.47
N ALA A 125 13.14 -8.71 14.34
CA ALA A 125 12.58 -10.02 13.96
C ALA A 125 12.67 -10.20 12.46
N ASP A 126 12.76 -11.44 12.03
CA ASP A 126 12.70 -11.87 10.64
C ASP A 126 11.34 -12.48 10.34
N ARG A 127 10.94 -12.48 9.06
CA ARG A 127 9.80 -13.26 8.60
C ARG A 127 10.05 -14.74 8.78
N THR A 128 8.99 -15.51 9.05
CA THR A 128 9.07 -16.96 9.18
C THR A 128 9.31 -17.64 7.83
N ALA A 129 8.78 -17.07 6.74
CA ALA A 129 8.99 -17.52 5.38
C ALA A 129 9.76 -16.46 4.57
N LYS A 130 10.78 -16.89 3.83
CA LYS A 130 11.47 -16.05 2.87
C LYS A 130 10.51 -15.62 1.76
N GLY A 131 10.63 -14.38 1.27
CA GLY A 131 9.68 -14.01 0.27
C GLY A 131 9.96 -12.76 -0.53
N ALA A 132 10.34 -12.98 -1.80
CA ALA A 132 10.10 -12.01 -2.85
C ALA A 132 8.66 -12.06 -3.30
N TYR A 133 8.15 -10.94 -3.79
CA TYR A 133 6.76 -10.76 -4.26
C TYR A 133 5.71 -11.11 -3.19
N ALA A 134 6.05 -10.81 -1.96
CA ALA A 134 5.23 -11.03 -0.78
C ALA A 134 4.61 -9.71 -0.32
N PRO A 135 3.44 -9.33 -0.84
CA PRO A 135 2.85 -8.03 -0.52
C PRO A 135 2.43 -7.94 0.94
N GLY A 136 2.29 -6.71 1.42
CA GLY A 136 1.84 -6.41 2.78
C GLY A 136 0.50 -5.69 2.82
N SER A 137 -0.31 -5.99 3.82
CA SER A 137 -1.52 -5.25 4.17
C SER A 137 -1.82 -5.41 5.66
N GLY A 138 -2.70 -4.58 6.21
CA GLY A 138 -3.02 -4.69 7.63
C GLY A 138 -3.85 -3.52 8.13
N ASN A 139 -3.97 -3.44 9.45
CA ASN A 139 -4.67 -2.35 10.12
C ASN A 139 -3.71 -1.56 11.05
N ALA A 140 -4.27 -0.67 11.86
CA ALA A 140 -3.49 0.20 12.74
C ALA A 140 -2.55 -0.55 13.72
N THR A 141 -2.84 -1.81 14.03
CA THR A 141 -2.13 -2.58 15.05
C THR A 141 -1.35 -3.75 14.48
N ARG A 142 -1.89 -4.43 13.46
CA ARG A 142 -1.33 -5.66 12.92
C ARG A 142 -1.01 -5.52 11.43
N GLY A 143 0.25 -5.78 11.08
CA GLY A 143 0.70 -5.91 9.69
C GLY A 143 0.78 -7.37 9.30
N LEU A 144 0.30 -7.71 8.11
CA LEU A 144 0.34 -9.04 7.51
C LEU A 144 1.27 -9.01 6.29
N PHE A 145 2.14 -10.02 6.18
CA PHE A 145 2.96 -10.28 5.01
C PHE A 145 2.48 -11.57 4.37
N TRP A 146 2.01 -11.48 3.14
CA TRP A 146 1.35 -12.58 2.47
C TRP A 146 2.34 -13.39 1.64
N SER A 147 2.36 -14.69 1.83
CA SER A 147 3.05 -15.69 1.01
C SER A 147 4.36 -15.20 0.35
N GLY A 148 4.69 -15.63 -0.85
CA GLY A 148 5.87 -15.19 -1.60
C GLY A 148 6.67 -16.37 -2.14
N GLN A 149 7.86 -16.07 -2.69
CA GLN A 149 8.73 -17.10 -3.25
C GLN A 149 10.21 -16.90 -2.84
N ASP A 150 10.92 -18.01 -2.72
CA ASP A 150 12.39 -18.11 -2.72
C ASP A 150 12.76 -19.26 -3.67
N HIS A 151 12.79 -18.94 -4.97
CA HIS A 151 12.91 -19.95 -6.03
C HIS A 151 14.01 -21.01 -5.71
N PRO A 152 13.70 -22.32 -5.79
CA PRO A 152 12.46 -22.91 -6.34
C PRO A 152 11.31 -23.09 -5.34
N ALA A 153 11.41 -22.62 -4.11
CA ALA A 153 10.36 -22.73 -3.10
C ALA A 153 9.29 -21.64 -3.28
N TYR A 154 8.04 -22.02 -3.00
CA TYR A 154 6.87 -21.14 -3.00
C TYR A 154 6.12 -21.35 -1.69
N TYR A 155 5.68 -20.25 -1.09
CA TYR A 155 5.08 -20.27 0.23
C TYR A 155 3.58 -19.97 0.16
N ASN A 156 2.82 -20.56 1.07
CA ASN A 156 1.41 -20.27 1.31
C ASN A 156 1.21 -19.54 2.65
N THR A 157 2.25 -19.40 3.43
CA THR A 157 2.23 -18.83 4.78
C THR A 157 1.93 -17.33 4.76
N ILE A 158 1.09 -16.90 5.68
CA ILE A 158 0.87 -15.50 6.03
C ILE A 158 1.60 -15.26 7.36
N ASP A 159 2.52 -14.31 7.38
CA ASP A 159 3.19 -13.83 8.59
C ASP A 159 2.51 -12.59 9.15
N TYR A 160 2.59 -12.36 10.45
CA TYR A 160 2.14 -11.11 11.04
C TYR A 160 3.08 -10.53 12.08
N ILE A 161 2.97 -9.22 12.23
CA ILE A 161 3.63 -8.44 13.28
C ILE A 161 2.63 -7.56 14.01
N THR A 162 2.96 -7.16 15.23
CA THR A 162 2.33 -6.01 15.90
C THR A 162 3.15 -4.77 15.56
N ILE A 163 2.60 -3.84 14.77
CA ILE A 163 3.36 -2.73 14.17
C ILE A 163 4.04 -1.85 15.24
N ALA A 164 3.38 -1.62 16.38
CA ALA A 164 3.88 -0.76 17.43
C ALA A 164 5.02 -1.37 18.26
N THR A 165 5.12 -2.71 18.31
CA THR A 165 6.05 -3.45 19.15
C THR A 165 7.05 -4.20 18.31
N THR A 166 8.34 -3.90 18.45
CA THR A 166 9.44 -4.59 17.74
C THR A 166 9.74 -5.96 18.32
N GLY A 167 10.44 -6.81 17.57
CA GLY A 167 11.07 -8.02 18.06
C GLY A 167 10.26 -9.32 17.91
N ALA A 168 9.09 -9.31 17.26
CA ALA A 168 8.34 -10.55 17.03
C ALA A 168 7.64 -10.55 15.67
N CYS A 169 7.85 -11.62 14.92
CA CYS A 169 7.07 -12.01 13.76
C CYS A 169 6.60 -13.44 13.96
N ALA A 170 5.37 -13.73 13.63
CA ALA A 170 4.78 -15.05 13.83
C ALA A 170 3.90 -15.42 12.63
N GLU A 171 3.68 -16.72 12.48
CA GLU A 171 2.73 -17.25 11.51
C GLU A 171 1.31 -16.86 11.89
N PHE A 172 0.58 -16.33 10.92
CA PHE A 172 -0.84 -16.00 11.03
C PHE A 172 -1.73 -17.18 10.62
N GLY A 173 -1.35 -17.87 9.57
CA GLY A 173 -2.02 -18.97 8.90
C GLY A 173 -1.58 -19.05 7.44
N ASP A 174 -2.34 -19.77 6.64
CA ASP A 174 -2.05 -19.98 5.23
C ASP A 174 -3.06 -19.27 4.32
N ILE A 175 -2.63 -18.88 3.11
CA ILE A 175 -3.56 -18.51 2.03
C ILE A 175 -4.39 -19.74 1.63
N ASN A 176 -5.54 -19.52 0.99
CA ASN A 176 -6.39 -20.60 0.49
C ASN A 176 -5.81 -21.28 -0.78
N MET A 177 -4.52 -21.64 -0.74
CA MET A 177 -3.83 -22.28 -1.83
C MET A 177 -2.58 -23.05 -1.38
N ALA A 178 -2.63 -24.38 -1.44
CA ALA A 178 -1.58 -25.25 -0.92
C ALA A 178 -0.22 -25.13 -1.66
N ASN A 179 -0.20 -24.75 -2.93
CA ASN A 179 1.02 -24.68 -3.74
C ASN A 179 1.74 -23.33 -3.69
N GLY A 180 1.34 -22.46 -2.79
CA GLY A 180 1.88 -21.10 -2.68
C GLY A 180 1.45 -20.18 -3.81
N ARG A 181 1.53 -18.88 -3.56
CA ARG A 181 1.16 -17.81 -4.50
C ARG A 181 2.04 -16.59 -4.25
N TYR A 182 2.41 -15.87 -5.30
CA TYR A 182 3.21 -14.66 -5.23
C TYR A 182 2.76 -13.61 -6.24
N GLY A 183 3.14 -12.36 -6.05
CA GLY A 183 2.89 -11.27 -7.01
C GLY A 183 1.42 -10.89 -7.17
N GLY A 184 0.61 -11.07 -6.14
CA GLY A 184 -0.77 -10.59 -6.09
C GLY A 184 -0.89 -9.23 -5.41
N ALA A 185 -2.09 -8.65 -5.45
CA ALA A 185 -2.45 -7.40 -4.82
C ALA A 185 -3.00 -7.63 -3.41
N THR A 186 -2.64 -6.76 -2.47
CA THR A 186 -3.22 -6.77 -1.12
C THR A 186 -3.75 -5.39 -0.75
N PHE A 187 -4.82 -5.40 0.02
CA PHE A 187 -5.41 -4.21 0.62
C PHE A 187 -6.22 -4.63 1.85
N ALA A 188 -6.58 -3.66 2.68
CA ALA A 188 -7.31 -3.94 3.91
C ALA A 188 -8.20 -2.77 4.32
N ASP A 189 -9.26 -3.10 5.06
CA ASP A 189 -9.88 -2.16 5.99
C ASP A 189 -9.44 -2.46 7.44
N SER A 190 -10.09 -1.87 8.44
CA SER A 190 -9.71 -2.06 9.84
C SER A 190 -9.87 -3.48 10.36
N THR A 191 -10.65 -4.34 9.68
CA THR A 191 -11.02 -5.69 10.15
C THR A 191 -10.61 -6.81 9.22
N ARG A 192 -10.62 -6.57 7.91
CA ARG A 192 -10.40 -7.57 6.87
C ARG A 192 -9.23 -7.19 5.98
N ALA A 193 -8.36 -8.14 5.67
CA ALA A 193 -7.30 -8.03 4.67
C ALA A 193 -7.53 -9.04 3.56
N THR A 194 -7.18 -8.67 2.32
CA THR A 194 -7.39 -9.46 1.11
C THR A 194 -6.10 -9.75 0.39
N TYR A 195 -6.10 -10.81 -0.43
CA TYR A 195 -5.05 -11.14 -1.37
C TYR A 195 -5.65 -11.54 -2.72
N SER A 196 -5.38 -10.80 -3.78
CA SER A 196 -6.07 -10.88 -5.07
C SER A 196 -5.10 -11.21 -6.21
N GLY A 197 -5.47 -12.13 -7.11
CA GLY A 197 -4.64 -12.51 -8.26
C GLY A 197 -3.30 -13.14 -7.86
N GLY A 198 -2.27 -12.89 -8.64
CA GLY A 198 -0.93 -13.44 -8.44
C GLY A 198 -0.64 -14.65 -9.34
N VAL A 199 0.41 -15.37 -9.00
CA VAL A 199 0.92 -16.51 -9.78
C VAL A 199 1.02 -17.74 -8.88
N THR A 200 0.57 -18.91 -9.38
CA THR A 200 0.82 -20.18 -8.69
C THR A 200 2.29 -20.54 -8.73
N GLY A 201 2.83 -21.02 -7.60
CA GLY A 201 4.21 -21.48 -7.54
C GLY A 201 4.53 -22.61 -8.49
N ALA A 202 3.65 -23.59 -8.60
CA ALA A 202 3.95 -24.85 -9.32
C ALA A 202 3.95 -24.70 -10.86
N THR A 203 3.10 -23.85 -11.43
CA THR A 203 2.87 -23.80 -12.89
C THR A 203 3.13 -22.42 -13.49
N SER A 204 3.49 -21.43 -12.68
CA SER A 204 3.62 -20.03 -13.09
C SER A 204 2.38 -19.47 -13.78
N THR A 205 1.20 -20.00 -13.42
CA THR A 205 -0.09 -19.61 -14.00
C THR A 205 -0.67 -18.44 -13.23
N ALA A 206 -1.07 -17.41 -13.94
CA ALA A 206 -1.75 -16.27 -13.32
C ALA A 206 -3.15 -16.65 -12.83
N LEU A 207 -3.57 -16.04 -11.74
CA LEU A 207 -4.79 -16.37 -10.99
C LEU A 207 -5.81 -15.22 -11.03
N ASN A 208 -7.09 -15.56 -10.84
CA ASN A 208 -8.16 -14.60 -10.58
C ASN A 208 -8.71 -14.65 -9.14
N ASN A 209 -8.30 -15.62 -8.34
CA ASN A 209 -8.81 -15.77 -6.97
C ASN A 209 -8.57 -14.54 -6.10
N ILE A 210 -9.56 -14.23 -5.27
CA ILE A 210 -9.44 -13.27 -4.17
C ILE A 210 -9.67 -14.04 -2.87
N ASP A 211 -8.70 -13.99 -1.97
CA ASP A 211 -8.80 -14.55 -0.62
C ASP A 211 -8.86 -13.44 0.41
N TYR A 212 -9.38 -13.73 1.60
CA TYR A 212 -9.38 -12.80 2.72
C TYR A 212 -9.13 -13.47 4.06
N VAL A 213 -8.69 -12.67 5.02
CA VAL A 213 -8.60 -13.04 6.44
C VAL A 213 -9.22 -11.96 7.32
N THR A 214 -9.67 -12.34 8.52
CA THR A 214 -10.03 -11.40 9.59
C THR A 214 -8.75 -11.04 10.37
N ILE A 215 -8.30 -9.78 10.31
CA ILE A 215 -6.98 -9.36 10.83
C ILE A 215 -6.81 -9.65 12.34
N ALA A 216 -7.87 -9.53 13.12
CA ALA A 216 -7.80 -9.69 14.57
C ALA A 216 -7.57 -11.14 15.03
N THR A 217 -7.93 -12.14 14.21
CA THR A 217 -7.90 -13.55 14.56
C THR A 217 -7.02 -14.32 13.60
N THR A 218 -5.99 -15.00 14.11
CA THR A 218 -5.13 -15.89 13.30
C THR A 218 -5.94 -17.04 12.71
N GLY A 219 -5.59 -17.45 11.50
CA GLY A 219 -6.26 -18.52 10.77
C GLY A 219 -6.01 -18.41 9.28
N ASN A 220 -6.44 -19.43 8.56
CA ASN A 220 -6.23 -19.51 7.12
C ASN A 220 -7.16 -18.57 6.34
N GLY A 221 -6.70 -18.17 5.15
CA GLY A 221 -7.48 -17.44 4.19
C GLY A 221 -8.74 -18.18 3.77
N ALA A 222 -9.82 -17.45 3.58
CA ALA A 222 -11.07 -17.93 3.01
C ALA A 222 -11.30 -17.32 1.63
N ASP A 223 -12.09 -18.00 0.82
CA ASP A 223 -12.50 -17.51 -0.50
C ASP A 223 -13.34 -16.23 -0.35
N PHE A 224 -12.98 -15.21 -1.11
CA PHE A 224 -13.72 -13.94 -1.20
C PHE A 224 -14.54 -13.87 -2.48
N GLY A 225 -14.01 -14.36 -3.60
CA GLY A 225 -14.52 -14.28 -4.95
C GLY A 225 -13.40 -14.22 -5.99
N ASP A 226 -13.70 -13.73 -7.18
CA ASP A 226 -12.78 -13.72 -8.30
C ASP A 226 -12.62 -12.34 -8.94
N LEU A 227 -11.44 -12.09 -9.53
CA LEU A 227 -11.21 -11.02 -10.50
C LEU A 227 -11.93 -11.35 -11.81
N THR A 228 -12.24 -10.34 -12.60
CA THR A 228 -12.85 -10.52 -13.93
C THR A 228 -11.94 -11.28 -14.89
N THR A 229 -10.63 -11.18 -14.71
CA THR A 229 -9.60 -11.90 -15.48
C THR A 229 -8.44 -12.32 -14.59
N THR A 230 -7.67 -13.33 -15.03
CA THR A 230 -6.43 -13.71 -14.33
C THR A 230 -5.41 -12.59 -14.41
N LYS A 231 -4.77 -12.25 -13.28
CA LYS A 231 -3.76 -11.19 -13.22
C LYS A 231 -2.59 -11.58 -12.33
N ARG A 232 -1.40 -11.12 -12.71
CA ARG A 232 -0.16 -11.29 -11.94
C ARG A 232 0.58 -9.96 -11.82
N TYR A 233 1.46 -9.86 -10.82
CA TYR A 233 2.27 -8.69 -10.54
C TYR A 233 1.45 -7.41 -10.45
N VAL A 234 0.29 -7.57 -9.83
CA VAL A 234 -0.70 -6.54 -9.56
C VAL A 234 -0.39 -5.85 -8.23
N THR A 235 -0.89 -4.64 -8.06
CA THR A 235 -0.87 -3.95 -6.78
C THR A 235 -2.27 -3.62 -6.31
N GLY A 236 -2.42 -3.37 -5.02
CA GLY A 236 -3.69 -2.98 -4.41
C GLY A 236 -3.56 -1.73 -3.56
N ALA A 237 -4.68 -1.07 -3.38
CA ALA A 237 -4.86 0.03 -2.45
C ALA A 237 -6.32 0.09 -2.01
N SER A 238 -6.60 0.69 -0.87
CA SER A 238 -7.97 0.78 -0.36
C SER A 238 -8.24 2.07 0.40
N ASP A 239 -9.51 2.47 0.38
CA ASP A 239 -10.08 3.26 1.46
C ASP A 239 -10.73 2.34 2.51
N THR A 240 -11.61 2.86 3.34
CA THR A 240 -12.27 2.11 4.42
C THR A 240 -13.29 1.08 3.95
N THR A 241 -13.73 1.14 2.70
CA THR A 241 -14.85 0.34 2.17
C THR A 241 -14.53 -0.36 0.88
N ARG A 242 -13.73 0.27 0.02
CA ARG A 242 -13.42 -0.21 -1.32
C ARG A 242 -11.94 -0.56 -1.45
N GLY A 243 -11.66 -1.78 -1.88
CA GLY A 243 -10.33 -2.22 -2.30
C GLY A 243 -10.23 -2.22 -3.81
N VAL A 244 -9.12 -1.72 -4.33
CA VAL A 244 -8.84 -1.61 -5.76
C VAL A 244 -7.67 -2.51 -6.12
N ILE A 245 -7.79 -3.23 -7.22
CA ILE A 245 -6.76 -4.05 -7.84
C ILE A 245 -6.34 -3.34 -9.12
N TYR A 246 -5.10 -2.95 -9.20
CA TYR A 246 -4.61 -2.03 -10.21
C TYR A 246 -3.67 -2.69 -11.21
N SER A 247 -4.05 -2.62 -12.51
CA SER A 247 -3.19 -3.01 -13.65
C SER A 247 -2.73 -4.48 -13.58
N GLY A 248 -1.47 -4.78 -13.91
CA GLY A 248 -0.89 -6.14 -13.89
C GLY A 248 -0.85 -6.81 -15.26
N GLY A 249 -0.44 -8.06 -15.32
CA GLY A 249 -0.29 -8.78 -16.59
C GLY A 249 -0.78 -10.21 -16.57
N SER A 250 -1.46 -10.66 -17.64
CA SER A 250 -1.65 -12.07 -18.02
C SER A 250 -2.61 -12.22 -19.19
N PRO A 251 -2.23 -12.81 -20.33
CA PRO A 251 -0.85 -13.12 -20.76
C PRO A 251 -0.04 -11.88 -21.14
N SER A 252 -0.71 -10.75 -21.40
CA SER A 252 -0.12 -9.44 -21.68
C SER A 252 -0.42 -8.46 -20.53
N MET A 253 0.33 -7.37 -20.46
CA MET A 253 0.06 -6.30 -19.52
C MET A 253 -1.32 -5.69 -19.79
N SER A 254 -2.04 -5.38 -18.71
CA SER A 254 -3.40 -4.84 -18.74
C SER A 254 -3.42 -3.47 -18.03
N ASN A 255 -4.24 -2.55 -18.53
CA ASN A 255 -4.53 -1.28 -17.87
C ASN A 255 -5.80 -1.32 -17.01
N VAL A 256 -6.53 -2.42 -17.00
CA VAL A 256 -7.80 -2.54 -16.30
C VAL A 256 -7.61 -2.46 -14.79
N ILE A 257 -8.37 -1.56 -14.17
CA ILE A 257 -8.50 -1.41 -12.73
C ILE A 257 -9.82 -2.06 -12.30
N GLU A 258 -9.78 -2.89 -11.26
CA GLU A 258 -10.95 -3.54 -10.71
C GLU A 258 -11.12 -3.17 -9.24
N TYR A 259 -12.33 -3.31 -8.70
CA TYR A 259 -12.58 -3.07 -7.28
C TYR A 259 -13.54 -4.09 -6.66
N VAL A 260 -13.46 -4.18 -5.34
CA VAL A 260 -14.40 -4.92 -4.50
C VAL A 260 -14.85 -4.06 -3.32
N THR A 261 -16.00 -4.37 -2.75
CA THR A 261 -16.41 -3.86 -1.43
C THR A 261 -15.86 -4.80 -0.36
N ILE A 262 -14.90 -4.33 0.46
CA ILE A 262 -14.08 -5.20 1.33
C ILE A 262 -14.92 -6.05 2.30
N GLN A 263 -16.01 -5.52 2.82
CA GLN A 263 -16.85 -6.23 3.79
C GLN A 263 -17.89 -7.17 3.17
N THR A 264 -18.01 -7.18 1.83
CA THR A 264 -18.98 -8.04 1.13
C THR A 264 -18.25 -8.95 0.18
N THR A 265 -18.25 -10.26 0.45
CA THR A 265 -17.65 -11.26 -0.46
C THR A 265 -18.36 -11.27 -1.82
N GLY A 266 -17.61 -11.48 -2.87
CA GLY A 266 -18.10 -11.51 -4.26
C GLY A 266 -17.00 -11.12 -5.25
N ASN A 267 -17.33 -11.23 -6.52
CA ASN A 267 -16.38 -10.95 -7.59
C ASN A 267 -16.10 -9.45 -7.72
N SER A 268 -14.93 -9.15 -8.27
CA SER A 268 -14.58 -7.77 -8.59
C SER A 268 -15.45 -7.20 -9.71
N THR A 269 -15.50 -5.90 -9.75
CA THR A 269 -16.19 -5.11 -10.78
C THR A 269 -15.19 -4.16 -11.44
N ASP A 270 -15.38 -3.86 -12.70
CA ASP A 270 -14.60 -2.89 -13.43
C ASP A 270 -14.69 -1.50 -12.76
N PHE A 271 -13.52 -0.88 -12.57
CA PHE A 271 -13.41 0.48 -12.02
C PHE A 271 -13.09 1.50 -13.11
N GLY A 272 -12.31 1.14 -14.10
CA GLY A 272 -11.77 1.97 -15.16
C GLY A 272 -10.36 1.52 -15.56
N ASP A 273 -9.59 2.41 -16.19
CA ASP A 273 -8.27 2.09 -16.73
C ASP A 273 -7.15 2.93 -16.12
N SER A 274 -5.97 2.33 -15.97
CA SER A 274 -4.72 3.06 -15.71
C SER A 274 -4.27 3.84 -16.94
N THR A 275 -3.43 4.86 -16.76
CA THR A 275 -2.90 5.65 -17.88
C THR A 275 -2.00 4.82 -18.79
N VAL A 276 -1.33 3.80 -18.24
CA VAL A 276 -0.45 2.88 -18.97
C VAL A 276 -0.59 1.47 -18.41
N ALA A 277 -0.75 0.48 -19.30
CA ALA A 277 -0.72 -0.94 -18.92
C ALA A 277 0.68 -1.30 -18.40
N ARG A 278 0.79 -1.74 -17.15
CA ARG A 278 2.06 -2.03 -16.48
C ARG A 278 1.91 -3.01 -15.32
N GLU A 279 3.03 -3.57 -14.87
CA GLU A 279 3.13 -4.47 -13.72
C GLU A 279 4.22 -4.01 -12.74
N HIS A 280 4.31 -4.61 -11.53
CA HIS A 280 5.31 -4.29 -10.49
C HIS A 280 5.24 -2.87 -9.95
N ILE A 281 4.07 -2.43 -9.60
CA ILE A 281 3.69 -1.07 -9.20
C ILE A 281 3.61 -0.99 -7.67
N ALA A 282 3.99 0.14 -7.08
CA ALA A 282 3.71 0.44 -5.68
C ALA A 282 2.32 1.09 -5.53
N GLY A 283 1.45 0.52 -4.70
CA GLY A 283 0.13 1.09 -4.38
C GLY A 283 0.15 1.81 -3.03
N ILE A 284 -0.40 3.02 -2.99
CA ILE A 284 -0.43 3.90 -1.82
C ILE A 284 -1.82 4.51 -1.73
N SER A 285 -2.34 4.76 -0.54
CA SER A 285 -3.68 5.34 -0.41
C SER A 285 -3.87 6.20 0.83
N ASN A 286 -4.90 7.03 0.77
CA ASN A 286 -5.60 7.57 1.93
C ASN A 286 -7.09 7.23 1.85
N SER A 287 -7.92 7.78 2.72
CA SER A 287 -9.36 7.51 2.75
C SER A 287 -10.14 7.99 1.50
N ILE A 288 -9.50 8.71 0.58
CA ILE A 288 -10.17 9.29 -0.60
C ILE A 288 -9.51 8.80 -1.89
N ARG A 289 -8.17 8.71 -1.91
CA ARG A 289 -7.38 8.60 -3.14
C ARG A 289 -6.37 7.46 -3.05
N GLY A 290 -6.26 6.69 -4.15
CA GLY A 290 -5.17 5.77 -4.42
C GLY A 290 -4.16 6.39 -5.37
N VAL A 291 -2.86 6.22 -5.12
CA VAL A 291 -1.74 6.61 -5.99
C VAL A 291 -0.91 5.38 -6.29
N PHE A 292 -0.56 5.20 -7.56
CA PHE A 292 0.11 4.02 -8.08
C PHE A 292 1.39 4.44 -8.79
N ALA A 293 2.54 4.02 -8.25
CA ALA A 293 3.83 4.56 -8.63
C ALA A 293 4.75 3.54 -9.32
N GLY A 294 5.44 3.99 -10.36
CA GLY A 294 6.43 3.21 -11.10
C GLY A 294 5.83 2.08 -11.92
N GLY A 295 6.60 1.03 -12.12
CA GLY A 295 6.20 -0.17 -12.82
C GLY A 295 7.04 -0.47 -14.05
N LEU A 296 6.67 -1.56 -14.75
CA LEU A 296 7.35 -2.09 -15.93
C LEU A 296 6.37 -2.21 -17.10
N SER A 297 6.73 -1.67 -18.31
CA SER A 297 5.95 -1.83 -19.54
C SER A 297 6.67 -1.32 -20.81
N PRO A 298 7.30 -2.11 -21.60
CA PRO A 298 8.23 -3.20 -21.32
C PRO A 298 9.53 -2.71 -20.66
N THR A 299 9.69 -1.41 -20.51
CA THR A 299 10.79 -0.75 -19.78
C THR A 299 10.30 -0.21 -18.46
N LEU A 300 11.21 0.15 -17.58
CA LEU A 300 10.86 0.78 -16.32
C LEU A 300 10.21 2.14 -16.54
N LEU A 301 9.16 2.43 -15.80
CA LEU A 301 8.39 3.66 -15.90
C LEU A 301 8.47 4.47 -14.60
N ASN A 302 8.58 5.79 -14.74
CA ASN A 302 8.50 6.73 -13.62
C ASN A 302 7.06 7.23 -13.35
N VAL A 303 6.09 6.79 -14.11
CA VAL A 303 4.70 7.26 -14.04
C VAL A 303 4.11 7.02 -12.66
N MET A 304 3.45 8.04 -12.13
CA MET A 304 2.50 7.91 -11.03
C MET A 304 1.11 8.30 -11.50
N ASP A 305 0.13 7.45 -11.20
CA ASP A 305 -1.29 7.71 -11.49
C ASP A 305 -2.09 7.78 -10.20
N SER A 306 -3.25 8.40 -10.26
CA SER A 306 -4.18 8.42 -9.14
C SER A 306 -5.61 8.12 -9.53
N ILE A 307 -6.35 7.59 -8.57
CA ILE A 307 -7.80 7.39 -8.63
C ILE A 307 -8.47 7.99 -7.39
N THR A 308 -9.77 8.23 -7.49
CA THR A 308 -10.63 8.55 -6.34
C THR A 308 -11.49 7.33 -6.02
N PHE A 309 -11.32 6.67 -4.86
CA PHE A 309 -11.91 5.36 -4.57
C PHE A 309 -13.44 5.30 -4.79
N GLN A 310 -14.18 6.30 -4.38
CA GLN A 310 -15.64 6.27 -4.41
C GLN A 310 -16.23 6.66 -5.78
N THR A 311 -15.39 7.07 -6.74
CA THR A 311 -15.84 7.45 -8.09
C THR A 311 -15.12 6.58 -9.11
N ALA A 312 -15.83 5.60 -9.68
CA ALA A 312 -15.28 4.76 -10.75
C ALA A 312 -14.95 5.61 -11.99
N GLY A 313 -13.85 5.30 -12.64
CA GLY A 313 -13.34 6.01 -13.81
C GLY A 313 -11.85 5.78 -13.99
N ASN A 314 -11.32 6.29 -15.09
CA ASN A 314 -9.91 6.12 -15.42
C ASN A 314 -9.00 6.89 -14.47
N ALA A 315 -7.82 6.34 -14.24
CA ALA A 315 -6.76 6.99 -13.50
C ALA A 315 -6.28 8.26 -14.23
N VAL A 316 -5.81 9.22 -13.46
CA VAL A 316 -5.24 10.46 -13.97
C VAL A 316 -3.78 10.58 -13.55
N ASP A 317 -2.99 11.27 -14.36
CA ASP A 317 -1.59 11.54 -14.06
C ASP A 317 -1.44 12.25 -12.71
N TRP A 318 -0.44 11.81 -11.93
CA TRP A 318 -0.14 12.35 -10.61
C TRP A 318 1.19 13.09 -10.56
N GLY A 319 2.20 12.57 -11.25
CA GLY A 319 3.58 13.04 -11.26
C GLY A 319 4.56 11.91 -11.54
N ASP A 320 5.82 12.06 -11.12
CA ASP A 320 6.90 11.13 -11.43
C ASP A 320 7.49 10.47 -10.19
N TYR A 321 7.70 9.15 -10.29
CA TYR A 321 8.46 8.36 -9.35
C TYR A 321 9.90 8.18 -9.84
N VAL A 322 10.79 8.96 -9.26
CA VAL A 322 12.23 8.87 -9.53
C VAL A 322 12.93 8.50 -8.23
N VAL A 323 13.79 7.50 -8.27
CA VAL A 323 14.70 7.13 -7.19
C VAL A 323 16.11 7.59 -7.54
N GLU A 324 16.98 7.61 -6.54
CA GLU A 324 18.38 7.95 -6.78
C GLU A 324 18.99 7.09 -7.89
N ASN A 325 19.56 7.72 -8.90
CA ASN A 325 20.23 7.12 -10.05
C ASN A 325 19.32 6.29 -10.99
N GLY A 326 18.02 6.58 -11.09
CA GLY A 326 17.19 5.90 -12.06
C GLY A 326 15.69 5.96 -11.83
N VAL A 327 15.00 5.09 -12.53
CA VAL A 327 13.56 4.86 -12.41
C VAL A 327 13.33 3.63 -11.57
N GLY A 328 12.54 3.77 -10.50
CA GLY A 328 12.25 2.68 -9.57
C GLY A 328 11.04 1.84 -9.97
N THR A 329 11.16 0.53 -9.76
CA THR A 329 10.05 -0.43 -9.88
C THR A 329 10.20 -1.50 -8.82
N TYR A 330 9.24 -2.41 -8.72
CA TYR A 330 9.22 -3.46 -7.68
C TYR A 330 9.26 -2.91 -6.24
N SER A 331 8.84 -1.67 -6.05
CA SER A 331 8.73 -1.04 -4.73
C SER A 331 7.45 -1.48 -4.04
N SER A 332 7.47 -1.48 -2.73
CA SER A 332 6.29 -1.74 -1.92
C SER A 332 5.73 -0.44 -1.38
N GLY A 333 4.43 -0.23 -1.56
CA GLY A 333 3.74 0.98 -1.14
C GLY A 333 3.01 0.82 0.19
N THR A 334 2.99 1.86 1.00
CA THR A 334 2.16 2.00 2.21
C THR A 334 1.97 3.46 2.58
N SER A 335 1.16 3.76 3.58
CA SER A 335 0.94 5.15 4.01
C SER A 335 0.47 5.24 5.47
N ASP A 336 0.54 6.44 6.03
CA ASP A 336 0.00 6.76 7.35
C ASP A 336 -1.54 6.89 7.39
N SER A 337 -2.22 6.64 6.28
CA SER A 337 -3.65 6.95 6.10
C SER A 337 -4.40 5.95 5.19
N HIS A 338 -3.84 4.77 4.94
CA HIS A 338 -4.48 3.72 4.13
C HIS A 338 -5.78 3.18 4.76
N GLY A 339 -6.58 2.47 3.97
CA GLY A 339 -7.92 1.98 4.38
C GLY A 339 -7.98 1.20 5.69
N GLY A 340 -6.93 0.45 6.02
CA GLY A 340 -6.83 -0.29 7.28
C GLY A 340 -6.67 0.57 8.54
N LEU A 341 -6.41 1.88 8.41
CA LEU A 341 -6.20 2.81 9.52
C LEU A 341 -7.44 3.61 9.92
N SER A 342 -8.55 3.38 9.25
CA SER A 342 -9.79 4.04 9.58
C SER A 342 -10.41 3.46 10.86
N GLU A 343 -10.94 4.32 11.66
CA GLU A 343 -11.83 4.00 12.77
C GLU A 343 -13.27 3.89 12.29
#